data_2d83dfb274f1f85c2228d52efc323f36
#
_entry.id   2d83dfb274f1f85c2228d52efc323f36
#
_cell.length_a   1.000
_cell.length_b   1.000
_cell.length_c   1.000
_cell.angle_alpha   90.00
_cell.angle_beta   90.00
_cell.angle_gamma   90.00
#
_symmetry.space_group_name_H-M   'P 1'
#
loop_
_entity.id
_entity.type
_entity.pdbx_description
1 polymer ?
#
loop_
_entity_poly.entity_id
_entity_poly.type
_entity_poly.pdbx_seq_one_letter_code
_entity_poly.pdbx_strand_id
1 'polypeptide(L)'
;MQPLVPAFFRLARSPSNGRVVSLASSKAASFHTSSPRKFSKSPKATPKQWADPAMRQYKFWNREESTEPGKYSYLLEISPESLQREARILSLSGPDDTANDALHKGTLPMGAQLLGIGETLQDFQEFRDDNPNVLFVSPSCPMARVQLPLILAAFPSIEWVHVRSAGIDFVVSDEFSTFKNNCFVTNAKGQFSSSLAEYTMMACSYFAKELPRLMKNKKNKVWDNYDIEELRGKTLGIVGYGDIGRACAKLATVYGMRIVALRRHPYLSRDDPWCDVVYGRDKRSLNQLMSESDYIVCSAPSTVETRGMVNADAFQHVKENAVFINLGRGPVVDEAALIKALKSRRIKGAALDVFVQEPLPPESEFWELDNVLLSPHNMDQTSTFMHEATEFFVNENLPRFVCGEDLLNPVNIEDGY
;
A
#
# COMPACT_ATOMS: atom_id res chain seq x y z
N MET A 1 -17.46 -30.30 -53.76
CA MET A 1 -16.04 -30.62 -53.55
C MET A 1 -15.85 -30.87 -52.08
N GLN A 2 -15.50 -32.08 -51.72
CA GLN A 2 -15.49 -32.61 -50.35
C GLN A 2 -14.31 -32.07 -49.53
N PRO A 3 -14.45 -31.97 -48.19
CA PRO A 3 -13.34 -31.64 -47.30
C PRO A 3 -12.55 -32.89 -46.88
N LEU A 4 -11.24 -32.77 -46.90
CA LEU A 4 -10.27 -33.76 -46.41
C LEU A 4 -10.18 -33.75 -44.87
N VAL A 5 -10.33 -34.92 -44.26
CA VAL A 5 -10.13 -35.20 -42.82
C VAL A 5 -8.67 -35.65 -42.62
N PRO A 6 -7.95 -35.19 -41.60
CA PRO A 6 -6.63 -35.73 -41.28
C PRO A 6 -6.73 -36.95 -40.35
N ALA A 7 -5.82 -37.87 -40.57
CA ALA A 7 -5.71 -39.20 -39.99
C ALA A 7 -5.31 -39.22 -38.51
N PHE A 8 -5.93 -40.14 -37.77
CA PHE A 8 -5.58 -40.56 -36.44
C PHE A 8 -4.31 -41.47 -36.45
N PHE A 9 -3.32 -41.15 -35.65
CA PHE A 9 -2.23 -42.08 -35.34
C PHE A 9 -2.71 -43.04 -34.25
N ARG A 10 -2.80 -44.32 -34.60
CA ARG A 10 -2.97 -45.47 -33.69
C ARG A 10 -1.60 -45.85 -33.07
N LEU A 11 -1.56 -45.87 -31.74
CA LEU A 11 -0.49 -46.51 -31.01
C LEU A 11 -0.68 -48.04 -31.05
N ALA A 12 0.31 -48.75 -31.56
CA ALA A 12 0.41 -50.21 -31.54
C ALA A 12 0.88 -50.67 -30.15
N ARG A 13 0.14 -51.61 -29.57
CA ARG A 13 0.58 -52.45 -28.45
C ARG A 13 1.33 -53.65 -29.02
N SER A 14 2.47 -54.01 -28.44
CA SER A 14 2.97 -55.38 -28.52
C SER A 14 3.41 -55.87 -27.13
N PRO A 15 3.22 -57.16 -26.84
CA PRO A 15 3.37 -57.72 -25.53
C PRO A 15 4.69 -58.49 -25.37
N SER A 16 5.10 -58.67 -24.15
CA SER A 16 5.63 -59.91 -23.57
C SER A 16 6.89 -59.79 -22.74
N ASN A 17 6.77 -60.47 -21.69
CA ASN A 17 7.71 -61.28 -20.94
C ASN A 17 8.29 -60.71 -19.66
N GLY A 18 7.76 -61.35 -18.65
CA GLY A 18 8.09 -61.22 -17.24
C GLY A 18 9.51 -61.66 -16.89
N ARG A 19 9.99 -61.08 -15.86
CA ARG A 19 10.86 -61.74 -14.86
C ARG A 19 10.61 -61.10 -13.51
N VAL A 20 10.08 -61.91 -12.62
CA VAL A 20 10.05 -61.66 -11.19
C VAL A 20 11.48 -61.80 -10.69
N VAL A 21 12.02 -60.75 -10.13
CA VAL A 21 13.23 -60.83 -9.27
C VAL A 21 12.83 -60.25 -7.92
N SER A 22 12.71 -61.16 -6.97
CA SER A 22 12.62 -60.81 -5.55
C SER A 22 13.99 -60.30 -5.10
N LEU A 23 14.06 -59.17 -4.52
CA LEU A 23 15.20 -58.73 -3.72
C LEU A 23 14.73 -58.14 -2.40
N ALA A 24 15.37 -58.71 -1.40
CA ALA A 24 15.13 -58.61 0.01
C ALA A 24 15.22 -57.20 0.59
N SER A 25 14.45 -57.06 1.63
CA SER A 25 14.63 -56.19 2.81
C SER A 25 15.93 -55.40 2.92
N SER A 26 15.86 -54.06 2.97
CA SER A 26 16.81 -53.27 3.71
C SER A 26 16.16 -52.02 4.31
N LYS A 27 16.15 -52.05 5.63
CA LYS A 27 16.18 -50.93 6.59
C LYS A 27 15.24 -49.74 6.38
N ALA A 28 14.17 -49.77 7.16
CA ALA A 28 13.41 -48.58 7.57
C ALA A 28 14.37 -47.51 8.16
N ALA A 29 14.53 -46.41 7.46
CA ALA A 29 15.11 -45.20 8.04
C ALA A 29 14.05 -44.58 8.94
N SER A 30 14.32 -44.57 10.23
CA SER A 30 13.50 -43.88 11.23
C SER A 30 13.53 -42.40 10.97
N PHE A 31 12.39 -41.86 10.53
CA PHE A 31 12.15 -40.41 10.59
C PHE A 31 12.02 -40.03 12.05
N HIS A 32 13.03 -39.35 12.57
CA HIS A 32 12.91 -38.63 13.81
C HIS A 32 11.88 -37.52 13.62
N THR A 33 10.69 -37.68 14.20
CA THR A 33 9.74 -36.61 14.44
C THR A 33 10.37 -35.66 15.44
N SER A 34 10.95 -34.57 14.94
CA SER A 34 11.32 -33.43 15.77
C SER A 34 10.00 -32.85 16.33
N SER A 35 9.86 -32.87 17.65
CA SER A 35 8.77 -32.20 18.38
C SER A 35 8.68 -30.73 17.96
N PRO A 36 7.45 -30.16 17.86
CA PRO A 36 7.31 -28.75 17.50
C PRO A 36 8.02 -27.87 18.54
N ARG A 37 8.97 -27.07 18.08
CA ARG A 37 9.59 -26.03 18.89
C ARG A 37 8.48 -25.14 19.43
N LYS A 38 8.29 -25.13 20.75
CA LYS A 38 7.45 -24.14 21.44
C LYS A 38 8.08 -22.78 21.15
N PHE A 39 7.45 -21.99 20.29
CA PHE A 39 7.77 -20.58 20.18
C PHE A 39 7.55 -19.93 21.55
N SER A 40 8.62 -19.39 22.12
CA SER A 40 8.53 -18.59 23.33
C SER A 40 7.65 -17.38 23.03
N LYS A 41 6.63 -17.14 23.86
CA LYS A 41 5.82 -15.92 23.80
C LYS A 41 6.78 -14.74 23.84
N SER A 42 6.75 -13.89 22.85
CA SER A 42 7.46 -12.61 22.84
C SER A 42 7.15 -11.84 24.14
N PRO A 43 8.12 -11.18 24.76
CA PRO A 43 7.86 -10.40 25.95
C PRO A 43 6.81 -9.32 25.65
N LYS A 44 5.79 -9.20 26.51
CA LYS A 44 4.79 -8.13 26.39
C LYS A 44 5.52 -6.80 26.47
N ALA A 45 5.42 -6.00 25.40
CA ALA A 45 6.03 -4.67 25.36
C ALA A 45 5.43 -3.77 26.45
N THR A 46 6.26 -2.96 27.10
CA THR A 46 5.81 -2.00 28.11
C THR A 46 5.14 -0.78 27.45
N PRO A 47 4.22 -0.05 28.13
CA PRO A 47 3.51 1.09 27.55
C PRO A 47 4.41 2.16 26.89
N LYS A 48 5.62 2.39 27.39
CA LYS A 48 6.59 3.33 26.80
C LYS A 48 7.13 2.90 25.43
N GLN A 49 7.14 1.60 25.10
CA GLN A 49 7.57 1.11 23.78
C GLN A 49 6.52 1.36 22.69
N TRP A 50 5.27 1.61 23.07
CA TRP A 50 4.17 1.91 22.16
C TRP A 50 4.13 3.38 21.72
N ALA A 51 4.81 4.26 22.42
CA ALA A 51 4.95 5.67 22.05
C ALA A 51 5.89 5.90 20.87
N ASP A 52 6.71 4.90 20.49
CA ASP A 52 7.56 4.97 19.31
C ASP A 52 6.72 4.79 18.04
N PRO A 53 6.66 5.79 17.12
CA PRO A 53 5.94 5.70 15.86
C PRO A 53 6.32 4.48 15.03
N ALA A 54 7.55 3.99 15.15
CA ALA A 54 8.04 2.80 14.45
C ALA A 54 7.43 1.51 14.95
N MET A 55 7.25 1.37 16.27
CA MET A 55 6.62 0.19 16.85
C MET A 55 5.12 0.15 16.54
N ARG A 56 4.48 1.32 16.33
CA ARG A 56 3.08 1.43 15.89
C ARG A 56 2.87 0.85 14.49
N GLN A 57 3.77 1.11 13.54
CA GLN A 57 3.76 0.50 12.20
C GLN A 57 3.93 -1.02 12.24
N TYR A 58 4.71 -1.53 13.18
CA TYR A 58 4.99 -2.96 13.31
C TYR A 58 3.75 -3.77 13.71
N LYS A 59 2.83 -3.21 14.51
CA LYS A 59 1.61 -3.90 14.95
C LYS A 59 0.62 -4.17 13.83
N PHE A 60 0.50 -3.25 12.87
CA PHE A 60 -0.49 -3.35 11.80
C PHE A 60 -0.27 -4.57 10.90
N TRP A 61 0.99 -4.94 10.65
CA TRP A 61 1.38 -6.07 9.80
C TRP A 61 1.64 -7.38 10.55
N ASN A 62 1.81 -7.31 11.87
CA ASN A 62 1.88 -8.48 12.74
C ASN A 62 0.49 -8.92 13.22
N ARG A 63 -0.57 -8.62 12.47
CA ARG A 63 -1.85 -9.34 12.60
C ARG A 63 -1.61 -10.79 12.18
N GLU A 64 -0.95 -11.53 13.05
CA GLU A 64 -0.98 -12.97 13.02
C GLU A 64 -2.43 -13.38 13.30
N GLU A 65 -3.09 -13.83 12.24
CA GLU A 65 -4.21 -14.75 12.29
C GLU A 65 -5.54 -14.23 12.86
N SER A 66 -6.23 -13.37 12.10
CA SER A 66 -7.64 -13.65 11.94
C SER A 66 -7.85 -14.15 10.50
N THR A 67 -8.14 -15.42 10.34
CA THR A 67 -8.47 -16.06 9.07
C THR A 67 -9.85 -15.67 8.55
N GLU A 68 -10.54 -14.75 9.23
CA GLU A 68 -11.86 -14.24 8.84
C GLU A 68 -11.74 -12.78 8.38
N PRO A 69 -12.15 -12.46 7.13
CA PRO A 69 -12.29 -11.08 6.69
C PRO A 69 -13.22 -10.31 7.63
N GLY A 70 -12.78 -9.15 8.12
CA GLY A 70 -13.61 -8.24 8.93
C GLY A 70 -13.51 -8.43 10.46
N LYS A 71 -12.72 -9.34 11.01
CA LYS A 71 -12.42 -9.36 12.45
C LYS A 71 -11.11 -8.66 12.76
N TYR A 72 -11.22 -7.43 13.25
CA TYR A 72 -10.11 -6.73 13.90
C TYR A 72 -9.82 -7.40 15.25
N SER A 73 -8.66 -8.02 15.40
CA SER A 73 -8.31 -8.87 16.55
C SER A 73 -8.04 -8.10 17.86
N TYR A 74 -8.24 -6.79 17.89
CA TYR A 74 -8.01 -5.93 19.05
C TYR A 74 -9.10 -4.86 19.19
N LEU A 75 -10.36 -5.28 19.20
CA LEU A 75 -11.40 -4.41 19.75
C LEU A 75 -11.03 -4.15 21.20
N LEU A 76 -10.70 -2.91 21.53
CA LEU A 76 -10.67 -2.47 22.93
C LEU A 76 -12.08 -2.74 23.47
N GLU A 77 -12.21 -3.66 24.43
CA GLU A 77 -13.46 -3.78 25.16
C GLU A 77 -13.67 -2.49 25.92
N ILE A 78 -14.58 -1.66 25.42
CA ILE A 78 -14.93 -0.40 26.05
C ILE A 78 -15.95 -0.73 27.14
N SER A 79 -15.56 -0.51 28.40
CA SER A 79 -16.48 -0.51 29.52
C SER A 79 -16.84 0.93 29.91
N PRO A 80 -17.97 1.18 30.59
CA PRO A 80 -18.28 2.52 31.09
C PRO A 80 -17.16 3.13 31.93
N GLU A 81 -16.40 2.31 32.65
CA GLU A 81 -15.31 2.71 33.54
C GLU A 81 -14.05 3.11 32.74
N SER A 82 -13.89 2.61 31.50
CA SER A 82 -12.76 2.94 30.62
C SER A 82 -12.94 4.24 29.85
N LEU A 83 -14.16 4.80 29.80
CA LEU A 83 -14.45 6.04 29.10
C LEU A 83 -13.82 7.24 29.82
N GLN A 84 -12.99 7.98 29.11
CA GLN A 84 -12.37 9.22 29.62
C GLN A 84 -12.96 10.46 28.94
N ARG A 85 -13.54 10.32 27.75
CA ARG A 85 -14.17 11.41 26.98
C ARG A 85 -15.22 10.88 26.01
N GLU A 86 -16.05 11.76 25.50
CA GLU A 86 -16.96 11.47 24.40
C GLU A 86 -16.36 11.89 23.07
N ALA A 87 -16.71 11.18 22.00
CA ALA A 87 -16.42 11.56 20.62
C ALA A 87 -17.70 12.08 19.94
N ARG A 88 -17.76 13.37 19.68
CA ARG A 88 -18.85 14.03 18.95
C ARG A 88 -18.35 14.39 17.56
N ILE A 89 -18.82 13.64 16.56
CA ILE A 89 -18.21 13.53 15.23
C ILE A 89 -18.98 14.36 14.22
N LEU A 90 -18.28 15.22 13.50
CA LEU A 90 -18.73 15.76 12.22
C LEU A 90 -18.02 15.01 11.09
N SER A 91 -18.72 14.66 10.01
CA SER A 91 -18.14 14.02 8.83
C SER A 91 -18.17 14.96 7.63
N LEU A 92 -17.01 15.44 7.22
CA LEU A 92 -16.83 16.20 5.99
C LEU A 92 -16.66 15.21 4.84
N SER A 93 -17.75 14.78 4.24
CA SER A 93 -17.83 13.76 3.20
C SER A 93 -19.05 13.94 2.33
N GLY A 94 -19.04 13.38 1.11
CA GLY A 94 -20.22 13.36 0.25
C GLY A 94 -21.38 12.64 0.94
N PRO A 95 -22.60 13.19 0.92
CA PRO A 95 -23.75 12.61 1.62
C PRO A 95 -24.16 11.25 1.06
N ASP A 96 -23.93 11.02 -0.23
CA ASP A 96 -24.24 9.77 -0.94
C ASP A 96 -23.09 8.72 -0.86
N ASP A 97 -22.04 9.01 -0.10
CA ASP A 97 -20.91 8.09 0.06
C ASP A 97 -21.30 6.91 0.98
N THR A 98 -21.55 5.74 0.39
CA THR A 98 -21.97 4.54 1.12
C THR A 98 -20.96 4.08 2.18
N ALA A 99 -19.68 4.49 2.07
CA ALA A 99 -18.70 4.19 3.10
C ALA A 99 -18.97 4.93 4.43
N ASN A 100 -19.90 5.90 4.44
CA ASN A 100 -20.39 6.53 5.67
C ASN A 100 -21.30 5.59 6.50
N ASP A 101 -21.77 4.48 5.95
CA ASP A 101 -22.65 3.54 6.66
C ASP A 101 -22.07 3.09 8.01
N ALA A 102 -20.74 2.92 8.06
CA ALA A 102 -20.03 2.59 9.30
C ALA A 102 -20.03 3.70 10.37
N LEU A 103 -20.41 4.95 10.01
CA LEU A 103 -20.55 6.06 10.96
C LEU A 103 -21.97 6.17 11.54
N HIS A 104 -22.93 5.43 11.01
CA HIS A 104 -24.32 5.54 11.46
C HIS A 104 -24.54 4.90 12.85
N LYS A 105 -25.64 5.34 13.50
CA LYS A 105 -26.01 4.89 14.84
C LYS A 105 -26.15 3.36 14.90
N GLY A 106 -25.49 2.76 15.85
CA GLY A 106 -25.47 1.30 16.06
C GLY A 106 -24.19 0.61 15.59
N THR A 107 -23.35 1.32 14.81
CA THR A 107 -22.02 0.84 14.40
C THR A 107 -20.90 1.52 15.20
N LEU A 108 -21.16 2.70 15.78
CA LEU A 108 -20.16 3.44 16.55
C LEU A 108 -19.92 2.81 17.92
N PRO A 109 -18.69 2.87 18.43
CA PRO A 109 -18.35 2.39 19.77
C PRO A 109 -19.04 3.23 20.86
N MET A 110 -19.15 2.67 22.07
CA MET A 110 -19.65 3.38 23.25
C MET A 110 -18.87 4.68 23.45
N GLY A 111 -19.57 5.76 23.76
CA GLY A 111 -18.99 7.10 23.94
C GLY A 111 -18.79 7.89 22.65
N ALA A 112 -19.13 7.32 21.48
CA ALA A 112 -19.06 8.03 20.19
C ALA A 112 -20.44 8.30 19.61
N GLN A 113 -20.61 9.51 19.05
CA GLN A 113 -21.84 9.97 18.39
C GLN A 113 -21.50 10.70 17.10
N LEU A 114 -22.16 10.32 16.00
CA LEU A 114 -22.20 11.12 14.77
C LEU A 114 -23.23 12.24 14.94
N LEU A 115 -22.80 13.48 14.79
CA LEU A 115 -23.68 14.66 14.80
C LEU A 115 -24.26 14.92 13.41
N GLY A 116 -23.40 14.99 12.39
CA GLY A 116 -23.82 15.25 11.02
C GLY A 116 -22.79 14.89 9.96
N ILE A 117 -23.29 14.75 8.72
CA ILE A 117 -22.51 14.54 7.50
C ILE A 117 -22.81 15.70 6.56
N GLY A 118 -21.78 16.28 5.94
CA GLY A 118 -21.93 17.38 5.00
C GLY A 118 -20.66 17.66 4.21
N GLU A 119 -20.76 18.53 3.22
CA GLU A 119 -19.65 18.92 2.33
C GLU A 119 -19.12 20.33 2.60
N THR A 120 -19.88 21.13 3.36
CA THR A 120 -19.55 22.54 3.61
C THR A 120 -19.74 22.92 5.07
N LEU A 121 -19.11 24.02 5.49
CA LEU A 121 -19.33 24.61 6.81
C LEU A 121 -20.83 24.90 7.08
N GLN A 122 -21.60 25.24 6.04
CA GLN A 122 -23.02 25.57 6.18
C GLN A 122 -23.81 24.35 6.69
N ASP A 123 -23.47 23.15 6.28
CA ASP A 123 -24.15 21.90 6.67
C ASP A 123 -23.99 21.59 8.17
N PHE A 124 -23.01 22.20 8.82
CA PHE A 124 -22.69 21.95 10.23
C PHE A 124 -23.12 23.06 11.18
N GLN A 125 -23.77 24.13 10.69
CA GLN A 125 -24.11 25.30 11.53
C GLN A 125 -25.06 24.96 12.69
N GLU A 126 -25.93 23.97 12.51
CA GLU A 126 -26.89 23.53 13.54
C GLU A 126 -26.22 22.83 14.73
N PHE A 127 -24.99 22.29 14.56
CA PHE A 127 -24.27 21.54 15.59
C PHE A 127 -23.30 22.40 16.42
N ARG A 128 -23.40 23.74 16.36
CA ARG A 128 -22.48 24.63 17.07
C ARG A 128 -22.52 24.46 18.59
N ASP A 129 -23.69 24.23 19.11
CA ASP A 129 -23.91 24.09 20.55
C ASP A 129 -23.62 22.67 21.06
N ASP A 130 -23.46 21.70 20.14
CA ASP A 130 -23.16 20.31 20.47
C ASP A 130 -21.64 20.05 20.76
N ASN A 131 -20.80 21.08 20.62
CA ASN A 131 -19.37 21.02 20.87
C ASN A 131 -18.68 19.83 20.18
N PRO A 132 -18.74 19.71 18.83
CA PRO A 132 -18.05 18.63 18.11
C PRO A 132 -16.54 18.68 18.40
N ASN A 133 -15.92 17.51 18.65
CA ASN A 133 -14.50 17.43 18.98
C ASN A 133 -13.71 16.52 18.03
N VAL A 134 -14.41 15.85 17.10
CA VAL A 134 -13.81 14.98 16.09
C VAL A 134 -14.32 15.38 14.71
N LEU A 135 -13.41 15.59 13.76
CA LEU A 135 -13.74 15.82 12.35
C LEU A 135 -13.18 14.67 11.51
N PHE A 136 -14.09 13.91 10.92
CA PHE A 136 -13.76 12.87 9.95
C PHE A 136 -13.80 13.48 8.55
N VAL A 137 -12.73 13.32 7.74
CA VAL A 137 -12.60 13.96 6.43
C VAL A 137 -12.39 12.91 5.35
N SER A 138 -13.25 12.95 4.32
CA SER A 138 -13.23 12.00 3.21
C SER A 138 -12.76 12.64 1.91
N PRO A 139 -12.02 11.89 1.06
CA PRO A 139 -11.75 12.26 -0.32
C PRO A 139 -13.01 12.39 -1.19
N SER A 140 -14.16 11.85 -0.75
CA SER A 140 -15.43 12.01 -1.45
C SER A 140 -16.00 13.44 -1.39
N CYS A 141 -15.46 14.31 -0.52
CA CYS A 141 -15.79 15.72 -0.48
C CYS A 141 -14.83 16.51 -1.38
N PRO A 142 -15.25 16.99 -2.56
CA PRO A 142 -14.37 17.73 -3.48
C PRO A 142 -13.87 19.06 -2.89
N MET A 143 -14.63 19.63 -1.95
CA MET A 143 -14.33 20.91 -1.30
C MET A 143 -13.52 20.78 -0.01
N ALA A 144 -13.10 19.57 0.36
CA ALA A 144 -12.45 19.30 1.66
C ALA A 144 -11.26 20.26 1.94
N ARG A 145 -10.43 20.54 0.94
CA ARG A 145 -9.26 21.44 1.08
C ARG A 145 -9.64 22.86 1.53
N VAL A 146 -10.76 23.37 1.03
CA VAL A 146 -11.25 24.71 1.34
C VAL A 146 -12.09 24.71 2.62
N GLN A 147 -12.90 23.68 2.81
CA GLN A 147 -13.86 23.63 3.92
C GLN A 147 -13.21 23.25 5.26
N LEU A 148 -12.19 22.39 5.24
CA LEU A 148 -11.51 21.93 6.45
C LEU A 148 -11.03 23.09 7.35
N PRO A 149 -10.20 24.06 6.87
CA PRO A 149 -9.78 25.18 7.72
C PRO A 149 -10.94 26.08 8.17
N LEU A 150 -11.97 26.26 7.35
CA LEU A 150 -13.16 27.04 7.72
C LEU A 150 -13.95 26.38 8.87
N ILE A 151 -14.09 25.04 8.81
CA ILE A 151 -14.74 24.26 9.86
C ILE A 151 -13.93 24.32 11.15
N LEU A 152 -12.61 24.12 11.10
CA LEU A 152 -11.75 24.21 12.28
C LEU A 152 -11.78 25.61 12.93
N ALA A 153 -11.86 26.67 12.12
CA ALA A 153 -12.02 28.04 12.65
C ALA A 153 -13.38 28.26 13.31
N ALA A 154 -14.44 27.66 12.77
CA ALA A 154 -15.80 27.81 13.28
C ALA A 154 -16.09 26.92 14.50
N PHE A 155 -15.40 25.81 14.65
CA PHE A 155 -15.54 24.82 15.71
C PHE A 155 -14.21 24.61 16.46
N PRO A 156 -13.78 25.52 17.31
CA PRO A 156 -12.51 25.43 18.02
C PRO A 156 -12.46 24.28 19.05
N SER A 157 -13.58 23.63 19.30
CA SER A 157 -13.68 22.40 20.12
C SER A 157 -13.13 21.15 19.42
N ILE A 158 -12.92 21.20 18.08
CA ILE A 158 -12.36 20.05 17.34
C ILE A 158 -10.89 19.89 17.71
N GLU A 159 -10.57 18.79 18.38
CA GLU A 159 -9.23 18.43 18.82
C GLU A 159 -8.61 17.31 17.99
N TRP A 160 -9.42 16.59 17.18
CA TRP A 160 -8.95 15.50 16.34
C TRP A 160 -9.55 15.53 14.94
N VAL A 161 -8.68 15.48 13.92
CA VAL A 161 -9.05 15.33 12.51
C VAL A 161 -8.57 13.96 12.04
N HIS A 162 -9.47 13.12 11.51
CA HIS A 162 -9.12 11.87 10.86
C HIS A 162 -9.37 11.96 9.35
N VAL A 163 -8.33 11.70 8.55
CA VAL A 163 -8.41 11.72 7.08
C VAL A 163 -8.55 10.30 6.55
N ARG A 164 -9.65 10.01 5.83
CA ARG A 164 -10.01 8.69 5.27
C ARG A 164 -9.19 8.33 4.02
N SER A 165 -7.89 8.57 4.04
CA SER A 165 -6.96 8.20 2.98
C SER A 165 -5.57 8.01 3.57
N ALA A 166 -4.65 7.41 2.83
CA ALA A 166 -3.26 7.32 3.25
C ALA A 166 -2.50 8.65 3.03
N GLY A 167 -2.76 9.33 1.91
CA GLY A 167 -2.20 10.66 1.65
C GLY A 167 -3.15 11.76 2.12
N ILE A 168 -2.57 12.88 2.55
CA ILE A 168 -3.33 14.07 2.98
C ILE A 168 -3.19 15.25 2.01
N ASP A 169 -2.58 15.03 0.86
CA ASP A 169 -2.29 16.09 -0.14
C ASP A 169 -3.55 16.89 -0.55
N PHE A 170 -4.71 16.23 -0.57
CA PHE A 170 -5.97 16.85 -0.98
C PHE A 170 -6.55 17.81 0.06
N VAL A 171 -6.09 17.77 1.31
CA VAL A 171 -6.53 18.67 2.40
C VAL A 171 -5.44 19.65 2.85
N VAL A 172 -4.17 19.40 2.53
CA VAL A 172 -3.07 20.28 2.96
C VAL A 172 -3.17 21.63 2.25
N SER A 173 -3.20 22.69 3.06
CA SER A 173 -3.14 24.09 2.64
C SER A 173 -2.39 24.91 3.69
N ASP A 174 -1.98 26.14 3.33
CA ASP A 174 -1.32 27.04 4.28
C ASP A 174 -2.25 27.37 5.45
N GLU A 175 -3.55 27.54 5.18
CA GLU A 175 -4.57 27.78 6.18
C GLU A 175 -4.73 26.59 7.13
N PHE A 176 -4.79 25.37 6.61
CA PHE A 176 -4.87 24.16 7.44
C PHE A 176 -3.62 24.02 8.33
N SER A 177 -2.46 24.37 7.81
CA SER A 177 -1.20 24.29 8.55
C SER A 177 -1.17 25.19 9.79
N THR A 178 -2.01 26.23 9.86
CA THR A 178 -2.12 27.07 11.06
C THR A 178 -2.71 26.34 12.27
N PHE A 179 -3.45 25.24 12.05
CA PHE A 179 -4.09 24.44 13.11
C PHE A 179 -3.20 23.32 13.67
N LYS A 180 -1.93 23.17 13.24
CA LYS A 180 -1.01 22.11 13.66
C LYS A 180 -0.84 21.92 15.16
N ASN A 181 -1.02 22.99 15.96
CA ASN A 181 -0.92 22.96 17.41
C ASN A 181 -2.29 22.86 18.11
N ASN A 182 -3.39 22.88 17.36
CA ASN A 182 -4.75 22.94 17.88
C ASN A 182 -5.48 21.61 17.77
N CYS A 183 -5.10 20.77 16.79
CA CYS A 183 -5.74 19.48 16.60
C CYS A 183 -4.71 18.40 16.24
N PHE A 184 -4.98 17.17 16.67
CA PHE A 184 -4.27 15.98 16.19
C PHE A 184 -4.79 15.59 14.81
N VAL A 185 -3.90 15.12 13.94
CA VAL A 185 -4.28 14.59 12.64
C VAL A 185 -3.86 13.13 12.55
N THR A 186 -4.79 12.29 12.10
CA THR A 186 -4.51 10.87 11.79
C THR A 186 -5.04 10.55 10.40
N ASN A 187 -4.56 9.44 9.80
CA ASN A 187 -5.01 9.01 8.49
C ASN A 187 -5.27 7.49 8.43
N ALA A 188 -5.79 7.03 7.30
CA ALA A 188 -6.09 5.62 7.05
C ALA A 188 -4.92 4.83 6.43
N LYS A 189 -3.68 5.25 6.70
CA LYS A 189 -2.46 4.58 6.23
C LYS A 189 -2.45 3.11 6.62
N GLY A 190 -1.99 2.24 5.69
CA GLY A 190 -1.93 0.80 5.89
C GLY A 190 -3.16 0.04 5.40
N GLN A 191 -4.32 0.69 5.18
CA GLN A 191 -5.53 0.01 4.72
C GLN A 191 -5.43 -0.41 3.24
N PHE A 192 -4.64 0.29 2.44
CA PHE A 192 -4.55 0.14 0.99
C PHE A 192 -3.30 -0.62 0.52
N SER A 193 -2.41 -0.98 1.43
CA SER A 193 -1.08 -1.47 1.09
C SER A 193 -1.07 -2.85 0.43
N SER A 194 -2.06 -3.71 0.73
CA SER A 194 -2.15 -5.06 0.15
C SER A 194 -2.41 -5.03 -1.35
N SER A 195 -3.39 -4.23 -1.80
CA SER A 195 -3.72 -4.09 -3.22
C SER A 195 -2.55 -3.52 -4.03
N LEU A 196 -1.87 -2.50 -3.48
CA LEU A 196 -0.69 -1.92 -4.12
C LEU A 196 0.49 -2.90 -4.20
N ALA A 197 0.64 -3.77 -3.19
CA ALA A 197 1.64 -4.82 -3.22
C ALA A 197 1.32 -5.90 -4.27
N GLU A 198 0.05 -6.28 -4.43
CA GLU A 198 -0.41 -7.17 -5.49
C GLU A 198 -0.16 -6.55 -6.87
N TYR A 199 -0.48 -5.26 -7.06
CA TYR A 199 -0.16 -4.55 -8.31
C TYR A 199 1.35 -4.56 -8.59
N THR A 200 2.21 -4.35 -7.58
CA THR A 200 3.66 -4.43 -7.74
C THR A 200 4.08 -5.78 -8.31
N MET A 201 3.59 -6.88 -7.74
CA MET A 201 3.94 -8.23 -8.21
C MET A 201 3.35 -8.55 -9.58
N MET A 202 2.14 -8.05 -9.88
CA MET A 202 1.55 -8.11 -11.21
C MET A 202 2.42 -7.35 -12.22
N ALA A 203 2.87 -6.13 -11.90
CA ALA A 203 3.74 -5.33 -12.78
C ALA A 203 5.10 -6.03 -13.01
N CYS A 204 5.73 -6.57 -11.95
CA CYS A 204 6.95 -7.36 -12.10
C CYS A 204 6.72 -8.56 -13.05
N SER A 205 5.62 -9.28 -12.89
CA SER A 205 5.29 -10.44 -13.72
C SER A 205 4.95 -10.04 -15.16
N TYR A 206 4.28 -8.90 -15.35
CA TYR A 206 3.94 -8.33 -16.67
C TYR A 206 5.19 -8.15 -17.53
N PHE A 207 6.24 -7.55 -16.98
CA PHE A 207 7.51 -7.35 -17.69
C PHE A 207 8.35 -8.62 -17.77
N ALA A 208 8.39 -9.44 -16.73
CA ALA A 208 9.14 -10.69 -16.72
C ALA A 208 8.62 -11.69 -17.75
N LYS A 209 7.32 -11.76 -17.97
CA LYS A 209 6.66 -12.67 -18.90
C LYS A 209 6.36 -12.03 -20.28
N GLU A 210 6.75 -10.78 -20.48
CA GLU A 210 6.50 -10.03 -21.71
C GLU A 210 5.00 -10.07 -22.15
N LEU A 211 4.10 -9.74 -21.19
CA LEU A 211 2.66 -9.78 -21.46
C LEU A 211 2.24 -9.02 -22.73
N PRO A 212 2.79 -7.83 -23.06
CA PRO A 212 2.46 -7.14 -24.32
C PRO A 212 2.74 -8.00 -25.55
N ARG A 213 3.85 -8.74 -25.57
CA ARG A 213 4.21 -9.67 -26.64
C ARG A 213 3.20 -10.81 -26.75
N LEU A 214 2.82 -11.40 -25.61
CA LEU A 214 1.78 -12.46 -25.60
C LEU A 214 0.45 -11.96 -26.13
N MET A 215 0.01 -10.76 -25.72
CA MET A 215 -1.24 -10.14 -26.19
C MET A 215 -1.20 -9.85 -27.70
N LYS A 216 -0.08 -9.29 -28.18
CA LYS A 216 0.16 -9.03 -29.61
C LYS A 216 0.16 -10.34 -30.43
N ASN A 217 0.86 -11.36 -29.94
CA ASN A 217 0.93 -12.67 -30.60
C ASN A 217 -0.44 -13.34 -30.67
N LYS A 218 -1.23 -13.31 -29.57
CA LYS A 218 -2.62 -13.79 -29.58
C LYS A 218 -3.47 -13.06 -30.62
N LYS A 219 -3.40 -11.73 -30.66
CA LYS A 219 -4.15 -10.90 -31.64
C LYS A 219 -3.80 -11.26 -33.10
N ASN A 220 -2.51 -11.49 -33.35
CA ASN A 220 -1.98 -11.78 -34.67
C ASN A 220 -1.99 -13.28 -35.03
N LYS A 221 -2.44 -14.16 -34.11
CA LYS A 221 -2.44 -15.64 -34.28
C LYS A 221 -1.03 -16.20 -34.54
N VAL A 222 -0.01 -15.63 -33.89
CA VAL A 222 1.39 -16.05 -33.99
C VAL A 222 1.74 -16.98 -32.86
N TRP A 223 2.22 -18.17 -33.16
CA TRP A 223 2.82 -19.09 -32.21
C TRP A 223 4.33 -18.80 -32.15
N ASP A 224 4.70 -17.93 -31.19
CA ASP A 224 6.08 -17.45 -30.99
C ASP A 224 6.62 -18.06 -29.70
N ASN A 225 7.75 -18.77 -29.79
CA ASN A 225 8.44 -19.34 -28.63
C ASN A 225 9.67 -18.49 -28.30
N TYR A 226 9.75 -18.00 -27.06
CA TYR A 226 10.82 -17.11 -26.61
C TYR A 226 11.14 -17.32 -25.12
N ASP A 227 12.33 -16.91 -24.72
CA ASP A 227 12.77 -16.98 -23.34
C ASP A 227 12.09 -15.90 -22.48
N ILE A 228 11.72 -16.29 -21.28
CA ILE A 228 11.11 -15.40 -20.26
C ILE A 228 12.00 -15.33 -19.03
N GLU A 229 11.76 -14.30 -18.20
CA GLU A 229 12.45 -14.17 -16.93
C GLU A 229 11.64 -14.76 -15.78
N GLU A 230 12.35 -15.24 -14.74
CA GLU A 230 11.82 -15.52 -13.41
C GLU A 230 12.08 -14.34 -12.46
N LEU A 231 11.17 -14.12 -11.50
CA LEU A 231 11.37 -13.14 -10.43
C LEU A 231 12.29 -13.66 -9.32
N ARG A 232 12.34 -14.97 -9.15
CA ARG A 232 13.22 -15.63 -8.17
C ARG A 232 14.68 -15.26 -8.41
N GLY A 233 15.35 -14.82 -7.33
CA GLY A 233 16.75 -14.38 -7.37
C GLY A 233 16.96 -12.97 -7.92
N LYS A 234 15.90 -12.28 -8.40
CA LYS A 234 15.94 -10.87 -8.77
C LYS A 234 15.90 -10.00 -7.53
N THR A 235 16.35 -8.76 -7.66
CA THR A 235 16.32 -7.77 -6.58
C THR A 235 15.17 -6.78 -6.78
N LEU A 236 14.31 -6.62 -5.77
CA LEU A 236 13.34 -5.53 -5.67
C LEU A 236 13.94 -4.41 -4.82
N GLY A 237 14.16 -3.24 -5.43
CA GLY A 237 14.53 -2.01 -4.74
C GLY A 237 13.28 -1.22 -4.37
N ILE A 238 13.21 -0.74 -3.13
CA ILE A 238 12.04 -0.04 -2.60
C ILE A 238 12.44 1.36 -2.17
N VAL A 239 12.05 2.36 -2.95
CA VAL A 239 12.23 3.78 -2.64
C VAL A 239 11.05 4.24 -1.78
N GLY A 240 11.27 4.34 -0.46
CA GLY A 240 10.22 4.63 0.52
C GLY A 240 9.73 3.36 1.22
N TYR A 241 10.46 2.90 2.24
CA TYR A 241 10.10 1.71 3.01
C TYR A 241 9.14 2.04 4.16
N GLY A 242 7.92 2.44 3.78
CA GLY A 242 6.75 2.61 4.66
C GLY A 242 5.83 1.37 4.60
N ASP A 243 4.51 1.54 4.85
CA ASP A 243 3.56 0.43 4.85
C ASP A 243 3.44 -0.24 3.47
N ILE A 244 3.30 0.56 2.41
CA ILE A 244 3.23 0.05 1.03
C ILE A 244 4.52 -0.69 0.66
N GLY A 245 5.67 -0.05 0.91
CA GLY A 245 6.96 -0.66 0.60
C GLY A 245 7.19 -1.97 1.35
N ARG A 246 6.77 -2.03 2.61
CA ARG A 246 6.87 -3.24 3.43
C ARG A 246 5.92 -4.34 2.95
N ALA A 247 4.70 -3.98 2.51
CA ALA A 247 3.78 -4.94 1.89
C ALA A 247 4.34 -5.53 0.60
N CYS A 248 4.94 -4.68 -0.25
CA CYS A 248 5.62 -5.13 -1.47
C CYS A 248 6.77 -6.08 -1.13
N ALA A 249 7.60 -5.77 -0.11
CA ALA A 249 8.69 -6.61 0.35
C ALA A 249 8.20 -8.00 0.79
N LYS A 250 7.12 -8.02 1.60
CA LYS A 250 6.52 -9.28 2.09
C LYS A 250 6.10 -10.19 0.94
N LEU A 251 5.39 -9.67 -0.06
CA LEU A 251 5.00 -10.46 -1.22
C LEU A 251 6.19 -10.85 -2.09
N ALA A 252 7.12 -9.95 -2.34
CA ALA A 252 8.30 -10.22 -3.17
C ALA A 252 9.21 -11.30 -2.55
N THR A 253 9.29 -11.38 -1.23
CA THR A 253 10.01 -12.45 -0.52
C THR A 253 9.42 -13.84 -0.84
N VAL A 254 8.09 -13.95 -0.95
CA VAL A 254 7.41 -15.21 -1.34
C VAL A 254 7.80 -15.63 -2.78
N TYR A 255 8.07 -14.66 -3.66
CA TYR A 255 8.59 -14.92 -5.01
C TYR A 255 10.10 -15.22 -5.03
N GLY A 256 10.75 -15.25 -3.88
CA GLY A 256 12.19 -15.52 -3.77
C GLY A 256 13.08 -14.37 -4.26
N MET A 257 12.57 -13.13 -4.19
CA MET A 257 13.34 -11.93 -4.52
C MET A 257 14.19 -11.47 -3.33
N ARG A 258 15.33 -10.86 -3.62
CA ARG A 258 16.12 -10.09 -2.65
C ARG A 258 15.53 -8.69 -2.51
N ILE A 259 15.45 -8.16 -1.29
CA ILE A 259 14.83 -6.88 -1.00
C ILE A 259 15.88 -5.88 -0.52
N VAL A 260 16.00 -4.75 -1.20
CA VAL A 260 16.78 -3.60 -0.77
C VAL A 260 15.87 -2.38 -0.67
N ALA A 261 15.97 -1.63 0.40
CA ALA A 261 15.03 -0.55 0.67
C ALA A 261 15.73 0.75 1.05
N LEU A 262 15.07 1.88 0.81
CA LEU A 262 15.50 3.20 1.19
C LEU A 262 14.46 3.82 2.12
N ARG A 263 14.89 4.29 3.29
CA ARG A 263 14.04 4.86 4.33
C ARG A 263 14.68 6.09 4.99
N ARG A 264 13.86 7.07 5.37
CA ARG A 264 14.31 8.29 6.09
C ARG A 264 15.08 7.91 7.38
N HIS A 265 14.54 6.95 8.14
CA HIS A 265 15.10 6.47 9.40
C HIS A 265 15.38 4.95 9.29
N PRO A 266 16.52 4.54 8.71
CA PRO A 266 16.80 3.14 8.40
C PRO A 266 16.89 2.25 9.65
N TYR A 267 17.28 2.82 10.81
CA TYR A 267 17.34 2.08 12.08
C TYR A 267 15.99 1.50 12.51
N LEU A 268 14.87 2.10 12.06
CA LEU A 268 13.51 1.63 12.36
C LEU A 268 13.13 0.31 11.64
N SER A 269 13.92 -0.12 10.68
CA SER A 269 13.68 -1.34 9.90
C SER A 269 14.88 -2.25 9.82
N ARG A 270 15.86 -2.06 10.71
CA ARG A 270 17.09 -2.86 10.71
C ARG A 270 16.81 -4.35 10.89
N ASP A 271 15.81 -4.67 11.72
CA ASP A 271 15.45 -6.05 12.07
C ASP A 271 14.14 -6.49 11.39
N ASP A 272 13.74 -5.80 10.30
CA ASP A 272 12.54 -6.18 9.55
C ASP A 272 12.81 -7.48 8.78
N PRO A 273 12.03 -8.57 9.02
CA PRO A 273 12.28 -9.88 8.43
C PRO A 273 12.06 -9.92 6.90
N TRP A 274 11.46 -8.88 6.33
CA TRP A 274 11.12 -8.80 4.91
C TRP A 274 12.11 -7.97 4.08
N CYS A 275 13.19 -7.47 4.69
CA CYS A 275 14.15 -6.61 3.99
C CYS A 275 15.59 -7.05 4.28
N ASP A 276 16.35 -7.35 3.23
CA ASP A 276 17.75 -7.78 3.37
C ASP A 276 18.68 -6.61 3.70
N VAL A 277 18.41 -5.41 3.12
CA VAL A 277 19.25 -4.22 3.32
C VAL A 277 18.39 -2.97 3.34
N VAL A 278 18.56 -2.14 4.37
CA VAL A 278 17.89 -0.83 4.47
C VAL A 278 18.92 0.29 4.43
N TYR A 279 18.82 1.14 3.41
CA TYR A 279 19.64 2.33 3.21
C TYR A 279 19.00 3.59 3.79
N GLY A 280 19.81 4.58 4.11
CA GLY A 280 19.38 5.96 4.36
C GLY A 280 18.94 6.65 3.06
N ARG A 281 18.35 7.86 3.19
CA ARG A 281 17.78 8.60 2.04
C ARG A 281 18.77 9.52 1.29
N ASP A 282 20.07 9.41 1.58
CA ASP A 282 21.06 10.22 0.89
C ASP A 282 21.21 9.77 -0.59
N LYS A 283 21.76 10.66 -1.41
CA LYS A 283 21.94 10.44 -2.86
C LYS A 283 22.76 9.17 -3.17
N ARG A 284 23.82 8.90 -2.40
CA ARG A 284 24.67 7.72 -2.60
C ARG A 284 23.90 6.45 -2.34
N SER A 285 23.12 6.43 -1.29
CA SER A 285 22.24 5.29 -0.92
C SER A 285 21.17 5.05 -1.97
N LEU A 286 20.56 6.10 -2.53
CA LEU A 286 19.62 5.97 -3.63
C LEU A 286 20.29 5.36 -4.86
N ASN A 287 21.45 5.89 -5.29
CA ASN A 287 22.17 5.39 -6.45
C ASN A 287 22.62 3.93 -6.25
N GLN A 288 22.99 3.55 -5.02
CA GLN A 288 23.30 2.17 -4.67
C GLN A 288 22.08 1.26 -4.86
N LEU A 289 20.92 1.64 -4.30
CA LEU A 289 19.68 0.91 -4.49
C LEU A 289 19.33 0.76 -5.98
N MET A 290 19.39 1.85 -6.76
CA MET A 290 19.13 1.84 -8.20
C MET A 290 20.02 0.85 -8.93
N SER A 291 21.32 0.78 -8.57
CA SER A 291 22.31 -0.09 -9.22
C SER A 291 22.16 -1.58 -8.87
N GLU A 292 21.59 -1.90 -7.72
CA GLU A 292 21.39 -3.28 -7.27
C GLU A 292 20.09 -3.89 -7.78
N SER A 293 19.11 -3.07 -8.17
CA SER A 293 17.72 -3.48 -8.38
C SER A 293 17.42 -3.89 -9.81
N ASP A 294 16.70 -5.00 -9.99
CA ASP A 294 16.11 -5.43 -11.26
C ASP A 294 14.71 -4.82 -11.43
N TYR A 295 13.99 -4.67 -10.33
CA TYR A 295 12.70 -3.99 -10.23
C TYR A 295 12.81 -2.92 -9.14
N ILE A 296 12.29 -1.73 -9.41
CA ILE A 296 12.36 -0.60 -8.48
C ILE A 296 10.94 -0.11 -8.25
N VAL A 297 10.45 -0.20 -7.02
CA VAL A 297 9.15 0.36 -6.63
C VAL A 297 9.37 1.65 -5.84
N CYS A 298 8.72 2.73 -6.28
CA CYS A 298 8.66 3.99 -5.57
C CYS A 298 7.31 4.08 -4.84
N SER A 299 7.36 4.14 -3.50
CA SER A 299 6.22 4.35 -2.61
C SER A 299 6.48 5.47 -1.60
N ALA A 300 7.42 6.36 -1.93
CA ALA A 300 7.74 7.52 -1.12
C ALA A 300 6.65 8.60 -1.21
N PRO A 301 6.32 9.30 -0.10
CA PRO A 301 5.43 10.46 -0.13
C PRO A 301 6.08 11.64 -0.87
N SER A 302 5.26 12.57 -1.38
CA SER A 302 5.75 13.82 -1.97
C SER A 302 5.97 14.86 -0.88
N THR A 303 7.23 15.12 -0.54
CA THR A 303 7.64 16.14 0.42
C THR A 303 8.67 17.06 -0.24
N VAL A 304 9.03 18.17 0.40
CA VAL A 304 10.11 19.06 -0.07
C VAL A 304 11.40 18.28 -0.35
N GLU A 305 11.68 17.23 0.46
CA GLU A 305 12.90 16.44 0.39
C GLU A 305 12.87 15.33 -0.66
N THR A 306 11.67 14.86 -1.03
CA THR A 306 11.51 13.73 -1.96
C THR A 306 11.12 14.16 -3.37
N ARG A 307 10.70 15.41 -3.57
CA ARG A 307 10.38 15.94 -4.90
C ARG A 307 11.59 15.87 -5.83
N GLY A 308 11.42 15.25 -7.00
CA GLY A 308 12.48 15.04 -7.99
C GLY A 308 13.64 14.19 -7.47
N MET A 309 13.44 13.40 -6.41
CA MET A 309 14.50 12.56 -5.84
C MET A 309 14.97 11.51 -6.85
N VAL A 310 14.03 10.88 -7.57
CA VAL A 310 14.33 9.93 -8.64
C VAL A 310 14.47 10.71 -9.94
N ASN A 311 15.66 11.21 -10.22
CA ASN A 311 15.96 12.10 -11.33
C ASN A 311 16.86 11.42 -12.39
N ALA A 312 17.35 12.23 -13.35
CA ALA A 312 18.22 11.76 -14.41
C ALA A 312 19.51 11.07 -13.92
N ASP A 313 20.09 11.56 -12.81
CA ASP A 313 21.27 10.94 -12.21
C ASP A 313 20.92 9.55 -11.64
N ALA A 314 19.80 9.41 -10.94
CA ALA A 314 19.33 8.12 -10.43
C ALA A 314 19.12 7.10 -11.57
N PHE A 315 18.50 7.52 -12.69
CA PHE A 315 18.30 6.64 -13.86
C PHE A 315 19.61 6.28 -14.59
N GLN A 316 20.70 7.00 -14.40
CA GLN A 316 22.02 6.58 -14.92
C GLN A 316 22.60 5.36 -14.20
N HIS A 317 22.20 5.16 -12.94
CA HIS A 317 22.72 4.08 -12.09
C HIS A 317 21.89 2.78 -12.18
N VAL A 318 20.70 2.78 -12.79
CA VAL A 318 19.87 1.56 -12.88
C VAL A 318 20.55 0.46 -13.67
N LYS A 319 20.22 -0.80 -13.38
CA LYS A 319 20.62 -1.91 -14.23
C LYS A 319 20.03 -1.76 -15.63
N GLU A 320 20.75 -2.25 -16.62
CA GLU A 320 20.20 -2.49 -17.95
C GLU A 320 19.00 -3.46 -17.81
N ASN A 321 17.89 -3.16 -18.46
CA ASN A 321 16.64 -3.91 -18.34
C ASN A 321 15.91 -3.81 -16.99
N ALA A 322 16.26 -2.89 -16.09
CA ALA A 322 15.46 -2.63 -14.90
C ALA A 322 14.04 -2.18 -15.25
N VAL A 323 13.09 -2.47 -14.37
CA VAL A 323 11.70 -1.99 -14.45
C VAL A 323 11.43 -1.03 -13.31
N PHE A 324 10.82 0.12 -13.62
CA PHE A 324 10.46 1.13 -12.63
C PHE A 324 8.95 1.13 -12.39
N ILE A 325 8.53 1.12 -11.12
CA ILE A 325 7.13 1.07 -10.69
C ILE A 325 6.88 2.26 -9.76
N ASN A 326 5.89 3.11 -10.06
CA ASN A 326 5.55 4.24 -9.19
C ASN A 326 4.13 4.11 -8.63
N LEU A 327 4.05 3.94 -7.31
CA LEU A 327 2.83 3.83 -6.49
C LEU A 327 2.79 4.90 -5.39
N GLY A 328 3.78 5.77 -5.34
CA GLY A 328 3.90 6.80 -4.32
C GLY A 328 3.18 8.07 -4.72
N ARG A 329 3.95 9.00 -5.32
CA ARG A 329 3.45 10.26 -5.87
C ARG A 329 4.24 10.63 -7.12
N GLY A 330 3.57 11.18 -8.14
CA GLY A 330 4.22 11.63 -9.38
C GLY A 330 5.40 12.57 -9.15
N PRO A 331 5.26 13.64 -8.35
CA PRO A 331 6.34 14.61 -8.14
C PRO A 331 7.64 14.07 -7.48
N VAL A 332 7.64 12.83 -6.97
CA VAL A 332 8.88 12.20 -6.46
C VAL A 332 9.84 11.86 -7.59
N VAL A 333 9.30 11.71 -8.80
CA VAL A 333 10.04 11.31 -10.00
C VAL A 333 10.13 12.50 -10.96
N ASP A 334 11.31 12.71 -11.55
CA ASP A 334 11.47 13.57 -12.72
C ASP A 334 10.91 12.83 -13.94
N GLU A 335 9.67 13.17 -14.35
CA GLU A 335 8.99 12.54 -15.48
C GLU A 335 9.74 12.70 -16.79
N ALA A 336 10.38 13.84 -17.02
CA ALA A 336 11.17 14.06 -18.24
C ALA A 336 12.39 13.12 -18.30
N ALA A 337 13.05 12.91 -17.16
CA ALA A 337 14.14 11.94 -17.05
C ALA A 337 13.66 10.49 -17.23
N LEU A 338 12.49 10.15 -16.68
CA LEU A 338 11.86 8.82 -16.83
C LEU A 338 11.50 8.57 -18.31
N ILE A 339 10.82 9.51 -18.97
CA ILE A 339 10.47 9.44 -20.40
C ILE A 339 11.73 9.22 -21.25
N LYS A 340 12.78 9.99 -20.99
CA LYS A 340 14.08 9.83 -21.67
C LYS A 340 14.68 8.44 -21.48
N ALA A 341 14.65 7.91 -20.24
CA ALA A 341 15.14 6.57 -19.93
C ALA A 341 14.32 5.47 -20.64
N LEU A 342 13.01 5.63 -20.74
CA LEU A 342 12.10 4.72 -21.45
C LEU A 342 12.31 4.74 -22.97
N LYS A 343 12.38 5.94 -23.58
CA LYS A 343 12.61 6.11 -25.02
C LYS A 343 13.97 5.56 -25.46
N SER A 344 14.99 5.78 -24.67
CA SER A 344 16.35 5.29 -24.94
C SER A 344 16.54 3.82 -24.60
N ARG A 345 15.52 3.14 -24.07
CA ARG A 345 15.58 1.76 -23.56
C ARG A 345 16.69 1.58 -22.49
N ARG A 346 17.02 2.63 -21.75
CA ARG A 346 17.91 2.57 -20.60
C ARG A 346 17.30 1.70 -19.48
N ILE A 347 15.98 1.67 -19.42
CA ILE A 347 15.19 0.74 -18.62
C ILE A 347 14.25 -0.06 -19.53
N LYS A 348 13.90 -1.28 -19.12
CA LYS A 348 13.00 -2.19 -19.86
C LYS A 348 11.61 -1.58 -20.00
N GLY A 349 11.10 -0.99 -18.92
CA GLY A 349 9.78 -0.38 -18.91
C GLY A 349 9.43 0.24 -17.58
N ALA A 350 8.22 0.77 -17.49
CA ALA A 350 7.66 1.30 -16.24
C ALA A 350 6.19 0.90 -16.05
N ALA A 351 5.75 0.77 -14.79
CA ALA A 351 4.36 0.69 -14.38
C ALA A 351 4.04 1.90 -13.50
N LEU A 352 3.11 2.74 -13.94
CA LEU A 352 2.85 4.04 -13.35
C LEU A 352 1.36 4.14 -12.97
N ASP A 353 1.10 4.30 -11.66
CA ASP A 353 -0.24 4.55 -11.14
C ASP A 353 -0.45 6.03 -10.79
N VAL A 354 0.64 6.81 -10.67
CA VAL A 354 0.62 8.21 -10.24
C VAL A 354 1.49 9.09 -11.16
N PHE A 355 1.05 10.37 -11.33
CA PHE A 355 1.67 11.33 -12.24
C PHE A 355 1.84 12.70 -11.58
N VAL A 356 2.68 13.55 -12.17
CA VAL A 356 2.86 14.94 -11.72
C VAL A 356 1.58 15.75 -11.90
N GLN A 357 0.88 15.51 -13.00
CA GLN A 357 -0.44 16.07 -13.27
C GLN A 357 -1.46 14.95 -13.41
N GLU A 358 -2.52 15.03 -12.61
CA GLU A 358 -3.64 14.10 -12.60
C GLU A 358 -4.96 14.87 -12.74
N PRO A 359 -5.86 14.45 -13.66
CA PRO A 359 -5.72 13.37 -14.63
C PRO A 359 -4.56 13.57 -15.60
N LEU A 360 -3.92 12.46 -16.05
CA LEU A 360 -2.83 12.51 -17.03
C LEU A 360 -3.30 13.17 -18.32
N PRO A 361 -2.67 14.29 -18.76
CA PRO A 361 -3.08 15.02 -19.95
C PRO A 361 -3.03 14.16 -21.21
N PRO A 362 -3.98 14.36 -22.17
CA PRO A 362 -3.99 13.61 -23.41
C PRO A 362 -2.72 13.74 -24.25
N GLU A 363 -2.02 14.88 -24.13
CA GLU A 363 -0.76 15.19 -24.81
C GLU A 363 0.48 14.58 -24.13
N SER A 364 0.31 13.86 -23.02
CA SER A 364 1.44 13.25 -22.33
C SER A 364 2.11 12.18 -23.19
N GLU A 365 3.43 12.23 -23.29
CA GLU A 365 4.23 11.27 -24.02
C GLU A 365 4.12 9.83 -23.48
N PHE A 366 3.72 9.66 -22.22
CA PHE A 366 3.52 8.32 -21.65
C PHE A 366 2.49 7.48 -22.41
N TRP A 367 1.48 8.10 -23.03
CA TRP A 367 0.47 7.38 -23.83
C TRP A 367 1.03 6.65 -25.04
N GLU A 368 2.12 7.18 -25.61
CA GLU A 368 2.73 6.66 -26.84
C GLU A 368 3.83 5.62 -26.57
N LEU A 369 4.20 5.41 -25.32
CA LEU A 369 5.29 4.51 -24.95
C LEU A 369 4.78 3.05 -24.82
N ASP A 370 5.24 2.17 -25.69
CA ASP A 370 4.87 0.75 -25.72
C ASP A 370 5.42 -0.08 -24.55
N ASN A 371 6.37 0.47 -23.80
CA ASN A 371 6.98 -0.12 -22.62
C ASN A 371 6.50 0.51 -21.29
N VAL A 372 5.31 1.10 -21.31
CA VAL A 372 4.68 1.67 -20.10
C VAL A 372 3.33 1.00 -19.85
N LEU A 373 3.13 0.56 -18.62
CA LEU A 373 1.84 0.14 -18.10
C LEU A 373 1.29 1.31 -17.28
N LEU A 374 0.13 1.83 -17.71
CA LEU A 374 -0.53 2.98 -17.07
C LEU A 374 -1.77 2.53 -16.28
N SER A 375 -1.98 3.15 -15.13
CA SER A 375 -3.23 3.06 -14.38
C SER A 375 -3.62 4.46 -13.85
N PRO A 376 -4.92 4.77 -13.72
CA PRO A 376 -5.39 6.11 -13.40
C PRO A 376 -5.51 6.35 -11.89
N HIS A 377 -4.45 6.14 -11.14
CA HIS A 377 -4.37 6.28 -9.67
C HIS A 377 -5.51 5.53 -8.95
N ASN A 378 -5.68 4.25 -9.32
CA ASN A 378 -6.78 3.42 -8.81
C ASN A 378 -6.36 2.02 -8.38
N MET A 379 -5.06 1.75 -8.25
CA MET A 379 -4.58 0.41 -7.89
C MET A 379 -4.77 0.07 -6.40
N ASP A 380 -5.19 1.02 -5.60
CA ASP A 380 -5.67 0.82 -4.24
C ASP A 380 -7.22 0.83 -4.13
N GLN A 381 -7.94 1.22 -5.18
CA GLN A 381 -9.39 1.42 -5.15
C GLN A 381 -10.15 0.09 -5.35
N THR A 382 -10.06 -0.80 -4.37
CA THR A 382 -10.91 -1.99 -4.32
C THR A 382 -12.37 -1.59 -4.05
N SER A 383 -13.32 -2.48 -4.30
CA SER A 383 -14.75 -2.19 -4.04
C SER A 383 -15.06 -1.91 -2.56
N THR A 384 -14.16 -2.25 -1.66
CA THR A 384 -14.32 -2.14 -0.20
C THR A 384 -13.38 -1.12 0.45
N PHE A 385 -12.41 -0.56 -0.29
CA PHE A 385 -11.30 0.19 0.30
C PHE A 385 -11.73 1.39 1.16
N MET A 386 -12.72 2.18 0.72
CA MET A 386 -13.25 3.32 1.50
C MET A 386 -14.02 2.84 2.73
N HIS A 387 -14.70 1.71 2.61
CA HIS A 387 -15.43 1.10 3.73
C HIS A 387 -14.44 0.63 4.81
N GLU A 388 -13.40 -0.10 4.41
CA GLU A 388 -12.34 -0.56 5.30
C GLU A 388 -11.61 0.60 5.99
N ALA A 389 -11.36 1.71 5.26
CA ALA A 389 -10.77 2.90 5.85
C ALA A 389 -11.68 3.58 6.90
N THR A 390 -13.01 3.55 6.69
CA THR A 390 -13.97 4.04 7.68
C THR A 390 -14.05 3.09 8.87
N GLU A 391 -14.08 1.77 8.64
CA GLU A 391 -14.06 0.77 9.70
C GLU A 391 -12.79 0.87 10.56
N PHE A 392 -11.63 1.18 9.98
CA PHE A 392 -10.42 1.45 10.73
C PHE A 392 -10.60 2.63 11.71
N PHE A 393 -11.20 3.73 11.25
CA PHE A 393 -11.52 4.86 12.13
C PHE A 393 -12.47 4.44 13.26
N VAL A 394 -13.55 3.73 12.93
CA VAL A 394 -14.60 3.33 13.89
C VAL A 394 -14.10 2.28 14.88
N ASN A 395 -13.36 1.28 14.41
CA ASN A 395 -13.02 0.12 15.24
C ASN A 395 -11.66 0.21 15.93
N GLU A 396 -10.74 1.08 15.43
CA GLU A 396 -9.40 1.21 16.01
C GLU A 396 -9.19 2.59 16.68
N ASN A 397 -9.42 3.68 15.98
CA ASN A 397 -9.08 5.00 16.49
C ASN A 397 -10.17 5.64 17.38
N LEU A 398 -11.46 5.44 17.10
CA LEU A 398 -12.52 5.93 17.97
C LEU A 398 -12.46 5.30 19.38
N PRO A 399 -12.33 3.96 19.54
CA PRO A 399 -12.12 3.34 20.85
C PRO A 399 -10.93 3.93 21.62
N ARG A 400 -9.81 4.16 20.92
CA ARG A 400 -8.63 4.77 21.52
C ARG A 400 -8.89 6.20 21.98
N PHE A 401 -9.56 6.97 21.16
CA PHE A 401 -9.90 8.35 21.49
C PHE A 401 -10.78 8.42 22.74
N VAL A 402 -11.88 7.66 22.79
CA VAL A 402 -12.79 7.70 23.94
C VAL A 402 -12.18 7.14 25.24
N CYS A 403 -11.22 6.24 25.12
CA CYS A 403 -10.45 5.70 26.25
C CYS A 403 -9.18 6.51 26.59
N GLY A 404 -8.93 7.62 25.90
CA GLY A 404 -7.74 8.45 26.15
C GLY A 404 -6.42 7.79 25.78
N GLU A 405 -6.43 6.78 24.91
CA GLU A 405 -5.22 6.11 24.41
C GLU A 405 -4.61 6.85 23.21
N ASP A 406 -3.34 6.54 22.92
CA ASP A 406 -2.65 7.03 21.74
C ASP A 406 -3.35 6.59 20.45
N LEU A 407 -3.64 7.55 19.57
CA LEU A 407 -4.23 7.28 18.25
C LEU A 407 -3.22 6.65 17.31
N LEU A 408 -3.71 5.78 16.42
CA LEU A 408 -2.92 5.18 15.36
C LEU A 408 -2.76 6.13 14.16
N ASN A 409 -1.64 5.96 13.44
CA ASN A 409 -1.33 6.72 12.22
C ASN A 409 -1.36 8.25 12.40
N PRO A 410 -0.63 8.79 13.40
CA PRO A 410 -0.48 10.24 13.49
C PRO A 410 0.22 10.79 12.27
N VAL A 411 -0.24 11.95 11.81
CA VAL A 411 0.29 12.67 10.65
C VAL A 411 0.94 13.95 11.12
N ASN A 412 2.14 14.23 10.62
CA ASN A 412 2.75 15.54 10.74
C ASN A 412 2.27 16.43 9.57
N ILE A 413 1.50 17.46 9.87
CA ILE A 413 0.94 18.36 8.85
C ILE A 413 2.06 19.10 8.08
N GLU A 414 3.19 19.45 8.74
CA GLU A 414 4.32 20.14 8.12
C GLU A 414 5.07 19.21 7.15
N ASP A 415 5.22 17.96 7.51
CA ASP A 415 5.88 16.95 6.67
C ASP A 415 4.96 16.42 5.57
N GLY A 416 3.64 16.58 5.70
CA GLY A 416 2.62 16.17 4.74
C GLY A 416 2.30 14.66 4.78
N TYR A 417 2.73 13.92 5.82
CA TYR A 417 2.46 12.47 5.94
C TYR A 417 2.59 11.95 7.38
#